data_345ed5c7fdf45ec09df80bedca0913ac
#
_entry.id   345ed5c7fdf45ec09df80bedca0913ac
#
_cell.length_a   1.000
_cell.length_b   1.000
_cell.length_c   1.000
_cell.angle_alpha   90.00
_cell.angle_beta   90.00
_cell.angle_gamma   90.00
#
_symmetry.space_group_name_H-M   'P 1'
#
loop_
_entity.id
_entity.type
_entity.pdbx_description
1 polymer ?
#
loop_
_entity_poly.entity_id
_entity_poly.type
_entity_poly.pdbx_seq_one_letter_code
_entity_poly.pdbx_strand_id
1 'polypeptide(L)'
;MKYGASSLAFVSLTAKAQRASPPLGWAESAVPAVSDRDTPPIAAATDAASHLTVAVRIDGKGPYHFVVDTGADRTILATEVADELGLFRGEKVMLEGVVRAVLTETVAIRTMSFGSITCRHRVVPTLSRTLLQADGYLGLDFLDGHRVTFDFKNHTLQVSEPRPRLSASWARENEARISASGSGGHLQALDCVVDGVAATAFIDSGAEVSAANAPLLAALARRNPSFGEMGTIRLIDITGGEIVGKVAMVNKIRFSGLTFNDCPLVIADFLVFGVWGLRQRPALLIGMNLLRQFARVSIDYGLKELRFDLAAYLPPPKPLITMAD
;
A
#
# COMPACT_ATOMS: atom_id res chain seq x y z
N MET A 1 -19.09 -14.32 -24.31
CA MET A 1 -17.72 -14.38 -23.78
C MET A 1 -17.77 -13.94 -22.33
N LYS A 2 -17.46 -14.84 -21.40
CA LYS A 2 -17.48 -14.54 -19.96
C LYS A 2 -16.11 -13.95 -19.61
N TYR A 3 -16.04 -12.66 -19.39
CA TYR A 3 -14.85 -12.00 -18.84
C TYR A 3 -14.69 -12.47 -17.40
N GLY A 4 -13.59 -13.14 -17.12
CA GLY A 4 -13.17 -13.39 -15.74
C GLY A 4 -12.87 -12.04 -15.10
N ALA A 5 -13.64 -11.65 -14.10
CA ALA A 5 -13.35 -10.49 -13.28
C ALA A 5 -12.12 -10.83 -12.41
N SER A 6 -10.94 -10.38 -12.79
CA SER A 6 -9.82 -10.28 -11.87
C SER A 6 -10.15 -9.14 -10.93
N SER A 7 -10.53 -9.45 -9.70
CA SER A 7 -10.67 -8.44 -8.65
C SER A 7 -9.27 -8.01 -8.23
N LEU A 8 -8.82 -6.89 -8.73
CA LEU A 8 -7.60 -6.24 -8.30
C LEU A 8 -7.97 -5.36 -7.10
N ALA A 9 -7.52 -5.72 -5.91
CA ALA A 9 -7.72 -4.91 -4.74
C ALA A 9 -6.76 -3.72 -4.81
N PHE A 10 -7.31 -2.51 -4.92
CA PHE A 10 -6.61 -1.26 -4.70
C PHE A 10 -7.00 -0.74 -3.33
N VAL A 11 -6.02 -0.58 -2.47
CA VAL A 11 -6.24 0.04 -1.17
C VAL A 11 -5.34 1.26 -1.07
N SER A 12 -5.85 2.41 -1.39
CA SER A 12 -5.30 3.66 -0.93
C SER A 12 -6.38 4.37 -0.14
N LEU A 13 -6.13 4.57 1.12
CA LEU A 13 -7.04 5.18 2.07
C LEU A 13 -6.49 6.51 2.51
N THR A 14 -6.86 7.56 1.83
CA THR A 14 -6.73 8.91 2.38
C THR A 14 -7.98 9.20 3.19
N ALA A 15 -8.05 8.64 4.39
CA ALA A 15 -9.08 9.05 5.30
C ALA A 15 -8.68 10.40 5.92
N LYS A 16 -9.14 11.52 5.37
CA LYS A 16 -9.53 12.67 6.19
C LYS A 16 -10.76 12.25 7.01
N ALA A 17 -10.67 11.11 7.71
CA ALA A 17 -11.65 10.76 8.69
C ALA A 17 -11.54 11.80 9.80
N GLN A 18 -12.60 12.53 10.07
CA GLN A 18 -12.79 13.12 11.40
C GLN A 18 -12.41 12.02 12.39
N ARG A 19 -11.44 12.29 13.29
CA ARG A 19 -11.05 11.31 14.29
C ARG A 19 -12.31 10.87 15.00
N ALA A 20 -12.69 9.61 14.87
CA ALA A 20 -13.78 9.07 15.64
C ALA A 20 -13.39 9.19 17.11
N SER A 21 -14.28 9.77 17.91
CA SER A 21 -14.01 9.93 19.35
C SER A 21 -13.93 8.56 20.00
N PRO A 22 -12.89 8.27 20.79
CA PRO A 22 -12.81 7.02 21.52
C PRO A 22 -13.95 6.95 22.54
N PRO A 23 -14.39 5.73 22.92
CA PRO A 23 -15.36 5.56 24.00
C PRO A 23 -14.93 6.30 25.26
N LEU A 24 -15.89 6.84 26.00
CA LEU A 24 -15.65 7.52 27.29
C LEU A 24 -14.76 6.65 28.19
N GLY A 25 -13.64 7.23 28.65
CA GLY A 25 -12.65 6.54 29.50
C GLY A 25 -11.43 6.00 28.77
N TRP A 26 -11.33 6.15 27.46
CA TRP A 26 -10.13 5.79 26.71
C TRP A 26 -9.26 7.03 26.49
N ALA A 27 -8.07 7.02 27.07
CA ALA A 27 -7.06 8.04 26.76
C ALA A 27 -6.49 7.78 25.35
N GLU A 28 -6.22 8.85 24.61
CA GLU A 28 -5.50 8.77 23.33
C GLU A 28 -4.13 8.16 23.60
N SER A 29 -3.89 6.96 23.11
CA SER A 29 -2.61 6.27 23.34
C SER A 29 -1.57 6.85 22.40
N ALA A 30 -0.45 7.27 22.97
CA ALA A 30 0.74 7.63 22.21
C ALA A 30 1.18 6.45 21.31
N VAL A 31 1.91 6.76 20.24
CA VAL A 31 2.59 5.79 19.38
C VAL A 31 3.25 4.70 20.26
N PRO A 32 3.08 3.41 19.95
CA PRO A 32 3.63 2.35 20.79
C PRO A 32 5.13 2.50 20.93
N ALA A 33 5.63 2.41 22.16
CA ALA A 33 7.06 2.27 22.39
C ALA A 33 7.47 0.87 21.91
N VAL A 34 8.17 0.81 20.80
CA VAL A 34 8.88 -0.40 20.37
C VAL A 34 10.16 -0.49 21.18
N SER A 35 10.46 -1.65 21.76
CA SER A 35 11.69 -1.83 22.52
C SER A 35 12.91 -1.70 21.60
N ASP A 36 14.00 -1.21 22.13
CA ASP A 36 15.30 -0.83 21.52
C ASP A 36 16.02 -1.93 20.70
N ARG A 37 15.34 -3.00 20.31
CA ARG A 37 15.90 -4.12 19.57
C ARG A 37 15.13 -4.36 18.29
N ASP A 38 15.86 -4.68 17.23
CA ASP A 38 15.26 -5.14 15.98
C ASP A 38 14.23 -6.24 16.28
N THR A 39 12.99 -5.99 15.91
CA THR A 39 11.95 -7.02 15.95
C THR A 39 12.39 -8.17 15.07
N PRO A 40 12.32 -9.41 15.53
CA PRO A 40 12.61 -10.54 14.66
C PRO A 40 11.65 -10.52 13.46
N PRO A 41 12.09 -10.97 12.28
CA PRO A 41 11.21 -11.09 11.12
C PRO A 41 9.98 -11.92 11.46
N ILE A 42 8.82 -11.43 11.06
CA ILE A 42 7.55 -12.11 11.23
C ILE A 42 7.28 -12.91 9.96
N ALA A 43 6.89 -14.18 10.09
CA ALA A 43 6.46 -14.97 8.94
C ALA A 43 5.27 -14.27 8.27
N ALA A 44 5.36 -14.07 6.97
CA ALA A 44 4.31 -13.51 6.15
C ALA A 44 3.81 -14.58 5.18
N ALA A 45 2.51 -14.64 4.97
CA ALA A 45 1.89 -15.41 3.91
C ALA A 45 1.63 -14.50 2.71
N THR A 46 1.34 -15.09 1.57
CA THR A 46 0.92 -14.34 0.38
C THR A 46 -0.55 -14.68 0.12
N ASP A 47 -1.40 -13.67 0.00
CA ASP A 47 -2.80 -13.85 -0.38
C ASP A 47 -2.97 -14.16 -1.87
N ALA A 48 -4.20 -14.35 -2.34
CA ALA A 48 -4.50 -14.65 -3.74
C ALA A 48 -4.13 -13.51 -4.69
N ALA A 49 -4.15 -12.26 -4.21
CA ALA A 49 -3.71 -11.06 -4.92
C ALA A 49 -2.21 -10.81 -4.74
N SER A 50 -1.54 -11.72 -4.03
CA SER A 50 -0.11 -11.70 -3.80
C SER A 50 0.38 -10.56 -2.88
N HIS A 51 -0.45 -9.99 -2.04
CA HIS A 51 -0.01 -9.12 -0.95
C HIS A 51 0.64 -9.94 0.16
N LEU A 52 1.55 -9.32 0.91
CA LEU A 52 2.08 -9.92 2.11
C LEU A 52 1.10 -9.72 3.26
N THR A 53 0.70 -10.83 3.88
CA THR A 53 -0.18 -10.84 5.05
C THR A 53 0.60 -11.26 6.30
N VAL A 54 0.23 -10.69 7.43
CA VAL A 54 0.81 -11.00 8.74
C VAL A 54 -0.27 -11.46 9.72
N ALA A 55 0.13 -12.30 10.66
CA ALA A 55 -0.73 -12.77 11.72
C ALA A 55 -0.88 -11.70 12.81
N VAL A 56 -2.10 -11.25 13.04
CA VAL A 56 -2.48 -10.23 14.01
C VAL A 56 -3.35 -10.86 15.10
N ARG A 57 -3.13 -10.45 16.37
CA ARG A 57 -4.03 -10.79 17.48
C ARG A 57 -4.80 -9.55 17.91
N ILE A 58 -6.08 -9.73 18.15
CA ILE A 58 -7.00 -8.68 18.60
C ILE A 58 -7.59 -9.10 19.94
N ASP A 59 -7.36 -8.31 20.97
CA ASP A 59 -7.79 -8.61 22.35
C ASP A 59 -7.39 -10.01 22.82
N GLY A 60 -6.19 -10.47 22.40
CA GLY A 60 -5.62 -11.77 22.71
C GLY A 60 -6.14 -12.93 21.84
N LYS A 61 -7.16 -12.72 21.01
CA LYS A 61 -7.73 -13.71 20.10
C LYS A 61 -7.07 -13.66 18.72
N GLY A 62 -7.22 -14.69 17.90
CA GLY A 62 -6.61 -14.87 16.59
C GLY A 62 -5.65 -16.06 16.56
N PRO A 63 -4.76 -16.19 15.53
CA PRO A 63 -4.36 -15.13 14.64
C PRO A 63 -5.39 -14.79 13.56
N TYR A 64 -5.46 -13.51 13.19
CA TYR A 64 -6.16 -12.99 12.02
C TYR A 64 -5.14 -12.55 10.98
N HIS A 65 -5.45 -12.70 9.69
CA HIS A 65 -4.53 -12.40 8.59
C HIS A 65 -4.79 -11.01 8.02
N PHE A 66 -3.82 -10.12 8.21
CA PHE A 66 -3.90 -8.73 7.76
C PHE A 66 -2.92 -8.46 6.61
N VAL A 67 -3.40 -7.80 5.58
CA VAL A 67 -2.54 -7.22 4.52
C VAL A 67 -1.80 -6.03 5.10
N VAL A 68 -0.51 -5.88 4.77
CA VAL A 68 0.27 -4.70 5.13
C VAL A 68 0.18 -3.72 3.98
N ASP A 69 -0.44 -2.55 4.25
CA ASP A 69 -0.79 -1.55 3.24
C ASP A 69 -0.12 -0.21 3.53
N THR A 70 0.87 0.12 2.72
CA THR A 70 1.63 1.37 2.82
C THR A 70 0.94 2.55 2.14
N GLY A 71 -0.13 2.30 1.41
CA GLY A 71 -1.01 3.29 0.80
C GLY A 71 -2.21 3.69 1.67
N ALA A 72 -2.50 2.94 2.74
CA ALA A 72 -3.63 3.19 3.63
C ALA A 72 -3.25 4.07 4.83
N ASP A 73 -3.95 5.19 5.04
CA ASP A 73 -3.77 6.04 6.25
C ASP A 73 -4.23 5.33 7.52
N ARG A 74 -5.20 4.44 7.42
CA ARG A 74 -5.88 3.81 8.55
C ARG A 74 -5.92 2.30 8.42
N THR A 75 -5.72 1.63 9.53
CA THR A 75 -6.00 0.21 9.68
C THR A 75 -7.50 -0.04 9.58
N ILE A 76 -7.88 -1.13 8.89
CA ILE A 76 -9.27 -1.57 8.68
C ILE A 76 -9.42 -2.98 9.20
N LEU A 77 -10.58 -3.29 9.78
CA LEU A 77 -10.94 -4.61 10.26
C LEU A 77 -12.10 -5.18 9.43
N ALA A 78 -12.08 -6.48 9.14
CA ALA A 78 -13.24 -7.14 8.57
C ALA A 78 -14.44 -7.09 9.54
N THR A 79 -15.62 -6.74 9.02
CA THR A 79 -16.84 -6.66 9.79
C THR A 79 -17.13 -7.99 10.50
N GLU A 80 -16.90 -9.09 9.80
CA GLU A 80 -17.12 -10.44 10.30
C GLU A 80 -16.18 -10.77 11.48
N VAL A 81 -14.94 -10.28 11.48
CA VAL A 81 -14.03 -10.42 12.63
C VAL A 81 -14.51 -9.57 13.80
N ALA A 82 -14.99 -8.36 13.53
CA ALA A 82 -15.54 -7.49 14.57
C ALA A 82 -16.76 -8.12 15.25
N ASP A 83 -17.63 -8.78 14.48
CA ASP A 83 -18.82 -9.51 14.98
C ASP A 83 -18.42 -10.75 15.79
N GLU A 84 -17.50 -11.56 15.27
CA GLU A 84 -16.95 -12.74 15.96
C GLU A 84 -16.36 -12.38 17.32
N LEU A 85 -15.67 -11.24 17.39
CA LEU A 85 -15.04 -10.76 18.62
C LEU A 85 -16.02 -10.04 19.56
N GLY A 86 -17.23 -9.68 19.10
CA GLY A 86 -18.18 -8.88 19.85
C GLY A 86 -17.67 -7.48 20.17
N LEU A 87 -16.95 -6.85 19.23
CA LEU A 87 -16.36 -5.53 19.46
C LEU A 87 -17.43 -4.45 19.54
N PHE A 88 -17.18 -3.46 20.42
CA PHE A 88 -18.07 -2.33 20.58
C PHE A 88 -18.09 -1.48 19.30
N ARG A 89 -19.29 -1.24 18.76
CA ARG A 89 -19.53 -0.39 17.60
C ARG A 89 -19.45 1.08 17.98
N GLY A 90 -18.71 1.86 17.20
CA GLY A 90 -18.53 3.30 17.37
C GLY A 90 -19.26 4.11 16.31
N GLU A 91 -18.82 5.34 16.16
CA GLU A 91 -19.38 6.28 15.17
C GLU A 91 -19.10 5.83 13.73
N LYS A 92 -19.96 6.26 12.80
CA LYS A 92 -19.70 6.10 11.38
C LYS A 92 -18.71 7.13 10.89
N VAL A 93 -17.79 6.68 10.02
CA VAL A 93 -16.78 7.53 9.39
C VAL A 93 -16.84 7.38 7.88
N MET A 94 -16.48 8.45 7.17
CA MET A 94 -16.27 8.38 5.74
C MET A 94 -14.94 7.71 5.47
N LEU A 95 -14.95 6.64 4.70
CA LEU A 95 -13.78 5.89 4.26
C LEU A 95 -13.58 6.13 2.76
N GLU A 96 -12.47 6.74 2.40
CA GLU A 96 -12.14 7.02 1.00
C GLU A 96 -11.31 5.87 0.43
N GLY A 97 -11.84 5.20 -0.58
CA GLY A 97 -11.12 4.23 -1.38
C GLY A 97 -10.44 4.88 -2.60
N VAL A 98 -9.83 4.06 -3.42
CA VAL A 98 -9.17 4.52 -4.65
C VAL A 98 -10.17 5.01 -5.69
N VAL A 99 -11.37 4.43 -5.71
CA VAL A 99 -12.42 4.71 -6.70
C VAL A 99 -13.53 5.56 -6.11
N ARG A 100 -13.98 5.25 -4.90
CA ARG A 100 -15.08 5.97 -4.25
C ARG A 100 -14.90 6.07 -2.74
N ALA A 101 -15.73 6.90 -2.09
CA ALA A 101 -15.85 6.95 -0.65
C ALA A 101 -17.13 6.25 -0.18
N VAL A 102 -17.09 5.63 1.00
CA VAL A 102 -18.24 4.98 1.65
C VAL A 102 -18.32 5.37 3.12
N LEU A 103 -19.55 5.47 3.62
CA LEU A 103 -19.80 5.66 5.05
C LEU A 103 -19.78 4.26 5.72
N THR A 104 -18.91 4.05 6.68
CA THR A 104 -18.77 2.76 7.38
C THR A 104 -18.73 2.94 8.89
N GLU A 105 -19.04 1.88 9.63
CA GLU A 105 -18.95 1.85 11.08
C GLU A 105 -17.50 1.70 11.55
N THR A 106 -17.23 2.18 12.75
CA THR A 106 -15.98 1.92 13.45
C THR A 106 -16.19 0.94 14.58
N VAL A 107 -15.11 0.28 15.01
CA VAL A 107 -15.09 -0.56 16.20
C VAL A 107 -13.93 -0.19 17.10
N ALA A 108 -14.15 -0.39 18.41
CA ALA A 108 -13.16 -0.12 19.43
C ALA A 108 -12.40 -1.42 19.77
N ILE A 109 -11.06 -1.39 19.65
CA ILE A 109 -10.13 -2.47 19.95
C ILE A 109 -9.30 -2.08 21.16
N ARG A 110 -9.23 -2.91 22.19
CA ARG A 110 -8.42 -2.66 23.38
C ARG A 110 -6.94 -2.90 23.12
N THR A 111 -6.62 -4.03 22.49
CA THR A 111 -5.25 -4.39 22.15
C THR A 111 -5.18 -5.03 20.77
N MET A 112 -4.20 -4.63 19.99
CA MET A 112 -3.89 -5.23 18.71
C MET A 112 -2.40 -5.46 18.63
N SER A 113 -1.97 -6.68 18.33
CA SER A 113 -0.55 -7.02 18.30
C SER A 113 -0.18 -7.88 17.08
N PHE A 114 1.00 -7.64 16.53
CA PHE A 114 1.64 -8.47 15.52
C PHE A 114 3.15 -8.47 15.75
N GLY A 115 3.76 -9.64 15.73
CA GLY A 115 5.13 -9.81 16.19
C GLY A 115 5.31 -9.30 17.62
N SER A 116 6.27 -8.43 17.84
CA SER A 116 6.53 -7.78 19.14
C SER A 116 5.81 -6.44 19.31
N ILE A 117 5.11 -5.95 18.29
CA ILE A 117 4.41 -4.67 18.32
C ILE A 117 3.03 -4.85 18.94
N THR A 118 2.69 -4.02 19.89
CA THR A 118 1.37 -3.97 20.51
C THR A 118 0.86 -2.54 20.58
N CYS A 119 -0.30 -2.32 19.96
CA CYS A 119 -1.04 -1.06 20.06
C CYS A 119 -2.24 -1.23 20.98
N ARG A 120 -2.60 -0.16 21.68
CA ARG A 120 -3.73 -0.14 22.61
C ARG A 120 -4.73 0.93 22.22
N HIS A 121 -6.01 0.69 22.58
CA HIS A 121 -7.10 1.66 22.45
C HIS A 121 -7.20 2.26 21.04
N ARG A 122 -7.52 1.43 20.07
CA ARG A 122 -7.70 1.83 18.68
C ARG A 122 -9.17 1.84 18.30
N VAL A 123 -9.55 2.82 17.51
CA VAL A 123 -10.86 2.86 16.82
C VAL A 123 -10.58 2.75 15.34
N VAL A 124 -11.04 1.67 14.74
CA VAL A 124 -10.79 1.33 13.34
C VAL A 124 -12.08 1.18 12.56
N PRO A 125 -12.14 1.64 11.29
CA PRO A 125 -13.29 1.40 10.42
C PRO A 125 -13.39 -0.09 10.06
N THR A 126 -14.60 -0.52 9.70
CA THR A 126 -14.85 -1.90 9.26
C THR A 126 -15.35 -1.94 7.82
N LEU A 127 -14.95 -2.98 7.09
CA LEU A 127 -15.51 -3.34 5.78
C LEU A 127 -15.74 -4.84 5.72
N SER A 128 -16.62 -5.31 4.83
CA SER A 128 -16.88 -6.74 4.72
C SER A 128 -15.62 -7.51 4.28
N ARG A 129 -15.40 -8.69 4.85
CA ARG A 129 -14.29 -9.59 4.47
C ARG A 129 -14.33 -9.92 2.98
N THR A 130 -15.51 -10.00 2.38
CA THR A 130 -15.67 -10.24 0.94
C THR A 130 -15.02 -9.14 0.09
N LEU A 131 -15.10 -7.88 0.53
CA LEU A 131 -14.44 -6.76 -0.14
C LEU A 131 -12.95 -6.72 0.16
N LEU A 132 -12.56 -6.92 1.42
CA LEU A 132 -11.17 -6.91 1.85
C LEU A 132 -10.38 -8.11 1.34
N GLN A 133 -11.02 -9.26 1.17
CA GLN A 133 -10.38 -10.56 0.90
C GLN A 133 -9.32 -10.95 1.93
N ALA A 134 -9.41 -10.35 3.12
CA ALA A 134 -8.54 -10.54 4.27
C ALA A 134 -9.32 -10.28 5.56
N ASP A 135 -8.72 -10.59 6.70
CA ASP A 135 -9.30 -10.25 8.01
C ASP A 135 -9.16 -8.77 8.35
N GLY A 136 -8.28 -8.06 7.63
CA GLY A 136 -8.07 -6.63 7.77
C GLY A 136 -6.85 -6.13 7.00
N TYR A 137 -6.61 -4.83 7.12
CA TYR A 137 -5.46 -4.13 6.54
C TYR A 137 -4.76 -3.32 7.62
N LEU A 138 -3.44 -3.42 7.72
CA LEU A 138 -2.60 -2.58 8.57
C LEU A 138 -2.18 -1.35 7.79
N GLY A 139 -2.63 -0.19 8.22
CA GLY A 139 -2.33 1.11 7.62
C GLY A 139 -1.20 1.86 8.33
N LEU A 140 -0.98 3.09 7.86
CA LEU A 140 0.06 3.99 8.36
C LEU A 140 -0.13 4.37 9.84
N ASP A 141 -1.36 4.36 10.35
CA ASP A 141 -1.64 4.58 11.77
C ASP A 141 -0.96 3.54 12.70
N PHE A 142 -0.48 2.42 12.14
CA PHE A 142 0.37 1.42 12.79
C PHE A 142 1.82 1.44 12.31
N LEU A 143 2.06 1.87 11.08
CA LEU A 143 3.35 1.76 10.43
C LEU A 143 4.17 3.06 10.50
N ASP A 144 3.49 4.21 10.71
CA ASP A 144 4.16 5.51 10.78
C ASP A 144 5.20 5.56 11.92
N GLY A 145 6.32 6.24 11.66
CA GLY A 145 7.45 6.30 12.58
C GLY A 145 8.29 5.03 12.64
N HIS A 146 7.94 3.97 11.92
CA HIS A 146 8.68 2.70 11.88
C HIS A 146 9.35 2.49 10.52
N ARG A 147 10.26 1.52 10.49
CA ARG A 147 10.75 0.93 9.25
C ARG A 147 10.01 -0.38 9.00
N VAL A 148 9.41 -0.49 7.82
CA VAL A 148 8.76 -1.71 7.34
C VAL A 148 9.64 -2.33 6.26
N THR A 149 10.05 -3.58 6.44
CA THR A 149 10.86 -4.31 5.47
C THR A 149 10.09 -5.51 4.96
N PHE A 150 9.80 -5.50 3.68
CA PHE A 150 9.23 -6.62 2.92
C PHE A 150 10.37 -7.47 2.39
N ASP A 151 10.50 -8.69 2.83
CA ASP A 151 11.43 -9.68 2.29
C ASP A 151 10.63 -10.68 1.46
N PHE A 152 10.51 -10.39 0.16
CA PHE A 152 9.73 -11.21 -0.76
C PHE A 152 10.37 -12.57 -1.03
N LYS A 153 11.70 -12.66 -0.91
CA LYS A 153 12.44 -13.91 -1.11
C LYS A 153 12.19 -14.91 0.01
N ASN A 154 12.13 -14.42 1.25
CA ASN A 154 11.99 -15.27 2.43
C ASN A 154 10.54 -15.30 2.97
N HIS A 155 9.61 -14.60 2.33
CA HIS A 155 8.23 -14.45 2.78
C HIS A 155 8.15 -13.98 4.24
N THR A 156 8.87 -12.90 4.55
CA THR A 156 8.85 -12.30 5.88
C THR A 156 8.63 -10.80 5.81
N LEU A 157 8.01 -10.29 6.87
CA LEU A 157 7.90 -8.86 7.14
C LEU A 157 8.69 -8.54 8.42
N GLN A 158 9.38 -7.43 8.41
CA GLN A 158 10.01 -6.90 9.61
C GLN A 158 9.55 -5.46 9.82
N VAL A 159 9.09 -5.15 11.05
CA VAL A 159 8.84 -3.78 11.47
C VAL A 159 9.84 -3.47 12.59
N SER A 160 10.58 -2.39 12.44
CA SER A 160 11.65 -1.99 13.35
C SER A 160 11.65 -0.49 13.56
N GLU A 161 12.37 -0.01 14.55
CA GLU A 161 12.62 1.42 14.69
C GLU A 161 13.41 1.98 13.49
N PRO A 162 13.23 3.28 13.17
CA PRO A 162 14.04 3.94 12.16
C PRO A 162 15.52 3.84 12.55
N ARG A 163 16.36 3.39 11.63
CA ARG A 163 17.79 3.36 11.89
C ARG A 163 18.42 4.69 11.51
N PRO A 164 19.15 5.36 12.42
CA PRO A 164 19.93 6.54 12.08
C PRO A 164 20.82 6.28 10.88
N ARG A 165 21.06 7.30 10.08
CA ARG A 165 22.03 7.24 8.97
C ARG A 165 23.38 6.77 9.51
N LEU A 166 23.71 5.51 9.33
CA LEU A 166 25.09 5.09 9.36
C LEU A 166 25.77 5.82 8.20
N SER A 167 26.98 6.36 8.44
CA SER A 167 27.73 7.13 7.45
C SER A 167 27.71 6.44 6.08
N ALA A 168 27.83 7.21 5.00
CA ALA A 168 27.76 6.77 3.60
C ALA A 168 28.69 5.57 3.23
N SER A 169 29.69 5.28 4.09
CA SER A 169 30.63 4.16 3.90
C SER A 169 30.03 2.74 4.04
N TRP A 170 28.79 2.61 4.50
CA TRP A 170 28.12 1.32 4.69
C TRP A 170 26.90 1.10 3.77
N ALA A 171 26.72 1.94 2.74
CA ALA A 171 25.80 1.59 1.65
C ALA A 171 26.32 0.30 1.01
N ARG A 172 25.55 -0.78 1.12
CA ARG A 172 25.89 -2.03 0.40
C ARG A 172 25.89 -1.67 -1.08
N GLU A 173 26.89 -2.14 -1.82
CA GLU A 173 27.06 -1.89 -3.27
C GLU A 173 25.80 -2.23 -4.09
N ASN A 174 24.89 -2.99 -3.52
CA ASN A 174 23.67 -3.49 -4.15
C ASN A 174 22.40 -2.93 -3.53
N GLU A 175 22.42 -1.77 -2.88
CA GLU A 175 21.25 -1.14 -2.27
C GLU A 175 20.99 0.23 -2.90
N ALA A 176 19.81 0.41 -3.53
CA ALA A 176 19.35 1.73 -3.93
C ALA A 176 18.62 2.39 -2.78
N ARG A 177 18.97 3.64 -2.47
CA ARG A 177 18.35 4.49 -1.45
C ARG A 177 17.68 5.68 -2.09
N ILE A 178 16.46 5.93 -1.66
CA ILE A 178 15.63 7.02 -2.15
C ILE A 178 15.19 7.84 -0.96
N SER A 179 15.52 9.14 -0.98
CA SER A 179 14.88 10.09 -0.07
C SER A 179 13.50 10.40 -0.60
N ALA A 180 12.49 10.17 0.21
CA ALA A 180 11.11 10.46 -0.14
C ALA A 180 10.62 11.73 0.56
N SER A 181 9.74 12.46 -0.08
CA SER A 181 8.98 13.54 0.54
C SER A 181 7.56 13.05 0.77
N GLY A 182 6.86 13.59 1.76
CA GLY A 182 5.46 13.24 1.96
C GLY A 182 4.80 14.07 3.04
N SER A 183 3.53 14.35 2.86
CA SER A 183 2.61 14.83 3.89
C SER A 183 1.63 13.70 4.20
N GLY A 184 1.26 13.51 5.45
CA GLY A 184 0.29 12.49 5.85
C GLY A 184 0.81 11.05 5.86
N GLY A 185 2.14 10.83 5.92
CA GLY A 185 2.73 9.48 6.02
C GLY A 185 3.04 8.80 4.68
N HIS A 186 2.43 9.22 3.57
CA HIS A 186 2.72 8.64 2.25
C HIS A 186 4.09 9.08 1.72
N LEU A 187 4.88 8.11 1.25
CA LEU A 187 6.18 8.39 0.67
C LEU A 187 6.07 8.59 -0.84
N GLN A 188 6.61 9.73 -1.29
CA GLN A 188 6.60 10.16 -2.69
C GLN A 188 8.02 10.23 -3.24
N ALA A 189 8.25 9.63 -4.39
CA ALA A 189 9.45 9.86 -5.20
C ALA A 189 9.15 10.98 -6.22
N LEU A 190 9.80 12.12 -6.05
CA LEU A 190 9.57 13.32 -6.90
C LEU A 190 10.43 13.33 -8.16
N ASP A 191 11.48 12.53 -8.21
CA ASP A 191 12.43 12.40 -9.34
C ASP A 191 12.03 11.28 -10.32
N CYS A 192 10.77 10.85 -10.27
CA CYS A 192 10.29 9.80 -11.15
C CYS A 192 10.13 10.29 -12.58
N VAL A 193 10.60 9.47 -13.53
CA VAL A 193 10.49 9.71 -14.97
C VAL A 193 9.95 8.45 -15.66
N VAL A 194 8.85 8.60 -16.38
CA VAL A 194 8.17 7.52 -17.13
C VAL A 194 8.33 7.83 -18.63
N ASP A 195 9.07 7.02 -19.36
CA ASP A 195 9.38 7.22 -20.79
C ASP A 195 9.74 8.69 -21.15
N GLY A 196 10.51 9.34 -20.26
CA GLY A 196 10.95 10.72 -20.41
C GLY A 196 9.94 11.77 -19.94
N VAL A 197 8.81 11.39 -19.35
CA VAL A 197 7.83 12.29 -18.72
C VAL A 197 8.09 12.30 -17.21
N ALA A 198 8.31 13.49 -16.64
CA ALA A 198 8.42 13.66 -15.20
C ALA A 198 7.06 13.42 -14.53
N ALA A 199 7.05 12.63 -13.45
CA ALA A 199 5.85 12.26 -12.71
C ALA A 199 6.14 12.16 -11.21
N THR A 200 5.11 12.28 -10.39
CA THR A 200 5.19 11.97 -8.95
C THR A 200 4.81 10.51 -8.75
N ALA A 201 5.66 9.72 -8.11
CA ALA A 201 5.39 8.32 -7.82
C ALA A 201 5.10 8.12 -6.33
N PHE A 202 4.08 7.31 -6.03
CA PHE A 202 3.75 6.82 -4.69
C PHE A 202 4.06 5.33 -4.60
N ILE A 203 4.46 4.87 -3.43
CA ILE A 203 4.70 3.44 -3.16
C ILE A 203 3.51 2.90 -2.38
N ASP A 204 2.87 1.86 -2.91
CA ASP A 204 1.66 1.29 -2.35
C ASP A 204 1.71 -0.24 -2.39
N SER A 205 1.92 -0.86 -1.23
CA SER A 205 1.95 -2.32 -1.08
C SER A 205 0.54 -2.94 -0.97
N GLY A 206 -0.50 -2.11 -0.86
CA GLY A 206 -1.90 -2.53 -0.94
C GLY A 206 -2.42 -2.60 -2.37
N ALA A 207 -1.69 -2.04 -3.34
CA ALA A 207 -2.06 -2.10 -4.75
C ALA A 207 -1.41 -3.31 -5.45
N GLU A 208 -2.22 -4.19 -6.02
CA GLU A 208 -1.73 -5.36 -6.77
C GLU A 208 -1.00 -4.93 -8.06
N VAL A 209 -1.51 -3.92 -8.73
CA VAL A 209 -0.95 -3.38 -9.98
C VAL A 209 -0.59 -1.92 -9.87
N SER A 210 0.44 -1.51 -10.61
CA SER A 210 0.81 -0.11 -10.71
C SER A 210 -0.22 0.65 -11.54
N ALA A 211 -0.56 1.85 -11.08
CA ALA A 211 -1.61 2.68 -11.66
C ALA A 211 -1.09 4.08 -12.00
N ALA A 212 -1.73 4.73 -12.96
CA ALA A 212 -1.39 6.09 -13.35
C ALA A 212 -2.65 6.92 -13.65
N ASN A 213 -2.48 8.24 -13.68
CA ASN A 213 -3.55 9.16 -13.96
C ASN A 213 -3.61 9.60 -15.44
N ALA A 214 -4.73 10.19 -15.83
CA ALA A 214 -4.94 10.70 -17.19
C ALA A 214 -3.90 11.75 -17.63
N PRO A 215 -3.41 12.68 -16.79
CA PRO A 215 -2.32 13.59 -17.16
C PRO A 215 -1.04 12.87 -17.59
N LEU A 216 -0.67 11.76 -16.94
CA LEU A 216 0.49 10.98 -17.37
C LEU A 216 0.26 10.34 -18.74
N LEU A 217 -0.90 9.71 -18.96
CA LEU A 217 -1.26 9.16 -20.27
C LEU A 217 -1.18 10.21 -21.38
N ALA A 218 -1.79 11.39 -21.16
CA ALA A 218 -1.78 12.48 -22.14
C ALA A 218 -0.35 12.99 -22.42
N ALA A 219 0.52 13.04 -21.43
CA ALA A 219 1.90 13.45 -21.61
C ALA A 219 2.73 12.41 -22.38
N LEU A 220 2.52 11.13 -22.13
CA LEU A 220 3.15 10.03 -22.87
C LEU A 220 2.72 10.03 -24.34
N ALA A 221 1.43 10.15 -24.61
CA ALA A 221 0.89 10.20 -25.98
C ALA A 221 1.40 11.41 -26.78
N ARG A 222 1.55 12.59 -26.14
CA ARG A 222 2.16 13.75 -26.79
C ARG A 222 3.63 13.52 -27.16
N ARG A 223 4.35 12.78 -26.33
CA ARG A 223 5.78 12.51 -26.54
C ARG A 223 6.01 11.40 -27.57
N ASN A 224 5.15 10.41 -27.58
CA ASN A 224 5.19 9.30 -28.54
C ASN A 224 3.79 9.10 -29.12
N PRO A 225 3.53 9.59 -30.36
CA PRO A 225 2.24 9.41 -31.01
C PRO A 225 1.84 7.96 -31.26
N SER A 226 2.82 7.04 -31.26
CA SER A 226 2.58 5.60 -31.34
C SER A 226 2.32 4.94 -29.97
N PHE A 227 2.32 5.70 -28.89
CA PHE A 227 1.99 5.21 -27.57
C PHE A 227 0.50 4.82 -27.55
N GLY A 228 0.25 3.54 -27.38
CA GLY A 228 -1.08 2.96 -27.51
C GLY A 228 -1.56 2.27 -26.26
N GLU A 229 -2.87 2.16 -26.15
CA GLU A 229 -3.54 1.35 -25.16
C GLU A 229 -3.56 -0.10 -25.65
N MET A 230 -3.25 -1.04 -24.72
CA MET A 230 -3.24 -2.48 -25.02
C MET A 230 -4.60 -3.14 -24.76
N GLY A 231 -5.52 -2.44 -24.12
CA GLY A 231 -6.84 -2.92 -23.76
C GLY A 231 -7.38 -2.21 -22.51
N THR A 232 -8.42 -2.79 -21.94
CA THR A 232 -9.04 -2.29 -20.71
C THR A 232 -9.15 -3.40 -19.67
N ILE A 233 -9.14 -3.01 -18.41
CA ILE A 233 -9.34 -3.92 -17.28
C ILE A 233 -10.35 -3.30 -16.31
N ARG A 234 -11.20 -4.15 -15.72
CA ARG A 234 -12.10 -3.74 -14.64
C ARG A 234 -11.38 -3.91 -13.31
N LEU A 235 -11.36 -2.86 -12.54
CA LEU A 235 -10.81 -2.82 -11.18
C LEU A 235 -11.92 -2.65 -10.17
N ILE A 236 -11.77 -3.28 -9.02
CA ILE A 236 -12.67 -3.14 -7.89
C ILE A 236 -11.82 -2.75 -6.68
N ASP A 237 -12.13 -1.65 -6.02
CA ASP A 237 -11.46 -1.27 -4.79
C ASP A 237 -12.13 -1.91 -3.55
N ILE A 238 -11.48 -1.83 -2.40
CA ILE A 238 -11.98 -2.41 -1.14
C ILE A 238 -13.28 -1.78 -0.65
N THR A 239 -13.68 -0.62 -1.17
CA THR A 239 -14.97 0.00 -0.87
C THR A 239 -16.10 -0.55 -1.76
N GLY A 240 -15.77 -1.48 -2.66
CA GLY A 240 -16.66 -2.00 -3.69
C GLY A 240 -16.91 -1.00 -4.82
N GLY A 241 -16.05 0.02 -4.96
CA GLY A 241 -16.04 0.92 -6.12
C GLY A 241 -15.48 0.19 -7.34
N GLU A 242 -16.11 0.39 -8.50
CA GLU A 242 -15.68 -0.20 -9.75
C GLU A 242 -15.24 0.88 -10.73
N ILE A 243 -14.14 0.64 -11.44
CA ILE A 243 -13.64 1.52 -12.50
C ILE A 243 -13.06 0.67 -13.63
N VAL A 244 -13.24 1.14 -14.85
CA VAL A 244 -12.57 0.55 -16.01
C VAL A 244 -11.32 1.37 -16.30
N GLY A 245 -10.18 0.74 -16.19
CA GLY A 245 -8.88 1.34 -16.49
C GLY A 245 -8.38 0.90 -17.86
N LYS A 246 -7.62 1.77 -18.51
CA LYS A 246 -6.89 1.47 -19.75
C LYS A 246 -5.55 0.86 -19.39
N VAL A 247 -5.18 -0.22 -20.04
CA VAL A 247 -3.86 -0.83 -19.86
C VAL A 247 -2.90 -0.24 -20.88
N ALA A 248 -1.77 0.26 -20.44
CA ALA A 248 -0.70 0.74 -21.30
C ALA A 248 0.64 0.16 -20.85
N MET A 249 1.51 -0.13 -21.81
CA MET A 249 2.88 -0.56 -21.55
C MET A 249 3.81 0.63 -21.66
N VAL A 250 4.54 0.93 -20.60
CA VAL A 250 5.63 1.90 -20.64
C VAL A 250 6.97 1.16 -20.69
N ASN A 251 7.88 1.65 -21.53
CA ASN A 251 9.17 0.98 -21.71
C ASN A 251 10.06 1.14 -20.48
N LYS A 252 9.95 2.29 -19.79
CA LYS A 252 10.88 2.58 -18.71
C LYS A 252 10.28 3.49 -17.65
N ILE A 253 10.35 3.07 -16.40
CA ILE A 253 10.11 3.90 -15.22
C ILE A 253 11.45 4.05 -14.50
N ARG A 254 11.88 5.28 -14.23
CA ARG A 254 13.10 5.57 -13.49
C ARG A 254 12.81 6.49 -12.32
N PHE A 255 13.36 6.19 -11.18
CA PHE A 255 13.43 7.09 -10.04
C PHE A 255 14.64 6.74 -9.17
N SER A 256 15.38 7.75 -8.74
CA SER A 256 16.52 7.67 -7.80
C SER A 256 17.51 6.54 -8.10
N GLY A 257 17.88 6.41 -9.37
CA GLY A 257 18.85 5.39 -9.82
C GLY A 257 18.26 4.02 -10.14
N LEU A 258 17.02 3.75 -9.74
CA LEU A 258 16.29 2.53 -10.15
C LEU A 258 15.74 2.68 -11.55
N THR A 259 15.68 1.56 -12.26
CA THR A 259 15.05 1.46 -13.58
C THR A 259 14.22 0.18 -13.64
N PHE A 260 12.95 0.35 -13.95
CA PHE A 260 12.02 -0.73 -14.29
C PHE A 260 11.80 -0.67 -15.80
N ASN A 261 11.84 -1.82 -16.46
CA ASN A 261 11.58 -1.92 -17.89
C ASN A 261 10.28 -2.66 -18.15
N ASP A 262 9.64 -2.38 -19.28
CA ASP A 262 8.44 -3.06 -19.77
C ASP A 262 7.33 -3.17 -18.70
N CYS A 263 6.94 -1.99 -18.18
CA CYS A 263 6.02 -1.89 -17.06
C CYS A 263 4.58 -1.72 -17.53
N PRO A 264 3.68 -2.66 -17.22
CA PRO A 264 2.26 -2.43 -17.43
C PRO A 264 1.72 -1.46 -16.37
N LEU A 265 0.98 -0.45 -16.82
CA LEU A 265 0.27 0.51 -15.98
C LEU A 265 -1.22 0.46 -16.28
N VAL A 266 -2.04 0.55 -15.26
CA VAL A 266 -3.47 0.75 -15.40
C VAL A 266 -3.78 2.23 -15.23
N ILE A 267 -4.41 2.83 -16.20
CA ILE A 267 -4.67 4.26 -16.26
C ILE A 267 -6.17 4.51 -16.15
N ALA A 268 -6.56 5.26 -15.13
CA ALA A 268 -7.94 5.65 -14.90
C ALA A 268 -8.00 6.97 -14.10
N ASP A 269 -9.20 7.53 -13.96
CA ASP A 269 -9.45 8.71 -13.10
C ASP A 269 -9.69 8.25 -11.65
N PHE A 270 -8.63 7.77 -11.02
CA PHE A 270 -8.69 7.34 -9.64
C PHE A 270 -8.88 8.53 -8.68
N LEU A 271 -9.83 8.39 -7.75
CA LEU A 271 -10.15 9.40 -6.75
C LEU A 271 -8.91 9.83 -5.96
N VAL A 272 -8.06 8.87 -5.61
CA VAL A 272 -6.87 9.07 -4.78
C VAL A 272 -5.91 10.13 -5.33
N PHE A 273 -5.72 10.23 -6.66
CA PHE A 273 -4.89 11.28 -7.23
C PHE A 273 -5.48 12.67 -7.02
N GLY A 274 -6.81 12.79 -6.93
CA GLY A 274 -7.50 14.02 -6.56
C GLY A 274 -7.24 14.40 -5.11
N VAL A 275 -7.33 13.44 -4.20
CA VAL A 275 -7.08 13.62 -2.77
C VAL A 275 -5.63 14.07 -2.50
N TRP A 276 -4.68 13.52 -3.25
CA TRP A 276 -3.26 13.92 -3.15
C TRP A 276 -2.90 15.20 -3.91
N GLY A 277 -3.89 15.91 -4.50
CA GLY A 277 -3.67 17.16 -5.25
C GLY A 277 -2.96 16.96 -6.59
N LEU A 278 -3.00 15.75 -7.16
CA LEU A 278 -2.31 15.38 -8.39
C LEU A 278 -3.24 15.18 -9.60
N ARG A 279 -4.50 15.63 -9.49
CA ARG A 279 -5.48 15.48 -10.58
C ARG A 279 -5.00 16.09 -11.91
N GLN A 280 -4.17 17.12 -11.87
CA GLN A 280 -3.72 17.88 -13.04
C GLN A 280 -2.23 17.68 -13.39
N ARG A 281 -1.53 16.82 -12.66
CA ARG A 281 -0.09 16.56 -12.87
C ARG A 281 0.14 15.08 -13.12
N PRO A 282 1.14 14.72 -13.98
CA PRO A 282 1.52 13.32 -14.16
C PRO A 282 1.87 12.65 -12.84
N ALA A 283 1.19 11.57 -12.53
CA ALA A 283 1.42 10.81 -11.32
C ALA A 283 1.16 9.32 -11.54
N LEU A 284 1.87 8.49 -10.77
CA LEU A 284 1.67 7.05 -10.74
C LEU A 284 1.77 6.50 -9.33
N LEU A 285 1.18 5.35 -9.15
CA LEU A 285 1.24 4.53 -7.98
C LEU A 285 2.02 3.26 -8.35
N ILE A 286 3.06 2.97 -7.61
CA ILE A 286 3.91 1.79 -7.78
C ILE A 286 3.38 0.70 -6.86
N GLY A 287 2.76 -0.30 -7.47
CA GLY A 287 2.15 -1.43 -6.80
C GLY A 287 3.06 -2.66 -6.71
N MET A 288 2.48 -3.73 -6.21
CA MET A 288 3.17 -5.00 -5.94
C MET A 288 3.76 -5.66 -7.19
N ASN A 289 3.18 -5.46 -8.37
CA ASN A 289 3.72 -5.97 -9.63
C ASN A 289 5.14 -5.46 -9.94
N LEU A 290 5.51 -4.27 -9.45
CA LEU A 290 6.86 -3.73 -9.57
C LEU A 290 7.69 -3.97 -8.30
N LEU A 291 7.11 -3.81 -7.10
CA LEU A 291 7.83 -3.97 -5.84
C LEU A 291 8.43 -5.37 -5.67
N ARG A 292 7.73 -6.40 -6.11
CA ARG A 292 8.17 -7.81 -6.02
C ARG A 292 9.31 -8.19 -6.97
N GLN A 293 9.70 -7.32 -7.88
CA GLN A 293 10.89 -7.54 -8.69
C GLN A 293 12.17 -7.50 -7.85
N PHE A 294 12.09 -6.98 -6.61
CA PHE A 294 13.19 -6.98 -5.66
C PHE A 294 13.04 -8.11 -4.64
N ALA A 295 14.15 -8.64 -4.17
CA ALA A 295 14.12 -9.61 -3.08
C ALA A 295 13.66 -8.97 -1.77
N ARG A 296 13.99 -7.67 -1.60
CA ARG A 296 13.66 -6.92 -0.39
C ARG A 296 13.40 -5.45 -0.71
N VAL A 297 12.34 -4.92 -0.09
CA VAL A 297 12.01 -3.49 -0.10
C VAL A 297 11.84 -3.04 1.34
N SER A 298 12.53 -1.98 1.74
CA SER A 298 12.38 -1.37 3.06
C SER A 298 11.85 0.05 2.93
N ILE A 299 10.82 0.36 3.70
CA ILE A 299 10.19 1.68 3.78
C ILE A 299 10.43 2.20 5.20
N ASP A 300 11.22 3.24 5.34
CA ASP A 300 11.51 3.89 6.61
C ASP A 300 10.71 5.18 6.72
N TYR A 301 9.59 5.13 7.44
CA TYR A 301 8.70 6.27 7.62
C TYR A 301 9.30 7.35 8.51
N GLY A 302 10.12 6.97 9.49
CA GLY A 302 10.78 7.91 10.37
C GLY A 302 11.87 8.74 9.68
N LEU A 303 12.65 8.11 8.80
CA LEU A 303 13.71 8.76 8.03
C LEU A 303 13.24 9.26 6.66
N LYS A 304 12.02 8.90 6.23
CA LYS A 304 11.49 9.13 4.88
C LYS A 304 12.42 8.58 3.80
N GLU A 305 12.79 7.33 3.95
CA GLU A 305 13.70 6.64 3.03
C GLU A 305 13.07 5.35 2.51
N LEU A 306 13.29 5.11 1.21
CA LEU A 306 13.02 3.82 0.57
C LEU A 306 14.36 3.14 0.26
N ARG A 307 14.42 1.82 0.45
CA ARG A 307 15.61 1.01 0.14
C ARG A 307 15.19 -0.23 -0.62
N PHE A 308 15.90 -0.51 -1.68
CA PHE A 308 15.69 -1.65 -2.56
C PHE A 308 16.96 -2.50 -2.60
N ASP A 309 16.85 -3.80 -2.35
CA ASP A 309 17.96 -4.73 -2.48
C ASP A 309 18.08 -5.17 -3.94
N LEU A 310 19.13 -4.69 -4.61
CA LEU A 310 19.42 -4.97 -6.01
C LEU A 310 20.16 -6.29 -6.24
N ALA A 311 20.78 -6.87 -5.18
CA ALA A 311 21.61 -8.07 -5.31
C ALA A 311 20.82 -9.32 -5.66
N ALA A 312 19.51 -9.28 -5.52
CA ALA A 312 18.64 -10.40 -5.77
C ALA A 312 17.38 -9.95 -6.52
N TYR A 313 17.60 -9.35 -7.70
CA TYR A 313 16.49 -9.08 -8.61
C TYR A 313 15.78 -10.40 -8.94
N LEU A 314 14.54 -10.50 -8.54
CA LEU A 314 13.69 -11.62 -8.91
C LEU A 314 13.14 -11.34 -10.31
N PRO A 315 13.06 -12.36 -11.19
CA PRO A 315 12.39 -12.15 -12.47
C PRO A 315 10.99 -11.63 -12.23
N PRO A 316 10.47 -10.73 -13.08
CA PRO A 316 9.13 -10.20 -12.91
C PRO A 316 8.14 -11.36 -12.78
N PRO A 317 7.19 -11.30 -11.84
CA PRO A 317 6.14 -12.30 -11.77
C PRO A 317 5.41 -12.37 -13.11
N LYS A 318 4.91 -13.55 -13.47
CA LYS A 318 4.08 -13.69 -14.67
C LYS A 318 3.04 -12.57 -14.68
N PRO A 319 2.80 -11.91 -15.82
CA PRO A 319 1.89 -10.77 -15.85
C PRO A 319 0.54 -11.18 -15.26
N LEU A 320 0.12 -10.47 -14.21
CA LEU A 320 -1.20 -10.61 -13.59
C LEU A 320 -2.34 -10.22 -14.55
N ILE A 321 -1.98 -9.53 -15.63
CA ILE A 321 -2.87 -9.16 -16.72
C ILE A 321 -2.69 -10.21 -17.81
N THR A 322 -3.46 -11.28 -17.75
CA THR A 322 -3.63 -12.17 -18.89
C THR A 322 -4.57 -11.45 -19.84
N MET A 323 -4.02 -10.89 -20.93
CA MET A 323 -4.82 -10.41 -22.04
C MET A 323 -5.54 -11.64 -22.60
N ALA A 324 -6.86 -11.65 -22.51
CA ALA A 324 -7.63 -12.64 -23.24
C ALA A 324 -7.55 -12.28 -24.73
N ASP A 325 -7.07 -13.22 -25.54
CA ASP A 325 -7.10 -13.17 -27.00
C ASP A 325 -8.53 -12.99 -27.54
#